data_7ade8488bb645f3966763f15329a70c2
#
_entry.id   7ade8488bb645f3966763f15329a70c2
#
_cell.length_a   1.000
_cell.length_b   1.000
_cell.length_c   1.000
_cell.angle_alpha   90.00
_cell.angle_beta   90.00
_cell.angle_gamma   90.00
#
_symmetry.space_group_name_H-M   'P 1'
#
loop_
_entity.id
_entity.type
_entity.pdbx_description
1 polymer ?
#
loop_
_entity_poly.entity_id
_entity_poly.type
_entity_poly.pdbx_seq_one_letter_code
_entity_poly.pdbx_strand_id
1 'polypeptide(L)'
;MYNYTKYAKVLFDICADANCINSINQELKIIANLYNKSSAFRMVLITKRLNNKEKVEIASKTLNSFNPIIVEFLTIIISNNQSNKILDIISKFSYLVSAHADLKDVEITTADSLNEESINSLIKNLQLHLKTKQKIKIKTDPTIIGGVKLRIGNKILDNSVSYQIKQLKKTLHNM
;
A
#
# COMPACT_ATOMS: atom_id res chain seq x y z
N MET A 1 8.43 -18.26 8.49
CA MET A 1 7.76 -17.15 7.81
C MET A 1 6.71 -17.72 6.87
N TYR A 2 5.43 -17.41 7.05
CA TYR A 2 4.35 -18.08 6.32
C TYR A 2 4.45 -17.77 4.83
N ASN A 3 4.34 -18.79 3.98
CA ASN A 3 4.50 -18.66 2.51
C ASN A 3 3.57 -17.60 1.88
N TYR A 4 2.34 -17.42 2.41
CA TYR A 4 1.37 -16.46 1.89
C TYR A 4 1.87 -15.00 1.91
N THR A 5 2.72 -14.63 2.88
CA THR A 5 3.30 -13.28 2.97
C THR A 5 4.27 -13.01 1.84
N LYS A 6 5.01 -14.04 1.40
CA LYS A 6 5.94 -13.93 0.25
C LYS A 6 5.18 -13.69 -1.04
N TYR A 7 4.10 -14.44 -1.28
CA TYR A 7 3.25 -14.28 -2.46
C TYR A 7 2.65 -12.87 -2.55
N ALA A 8 2.09 -12.39 -1.43
CA ALA A 8 1.52 -11.04 -1.40
C ALA A 8 2.56 -9.94 -1.65
N LYS A 9 3.79 -10.10 -1.14
CA LYS A 9 4.87 -9.14 -1.34
C LYS A 9 5.35 -9.12 -2.79
N VAL A 10 5.61 -10.29 -3.38
CA VAL A 10 6.05 -10.41 -4.77
C VAL A 10 5.00 -9.82 -5.72
N LEU A 11 3.73 -10.13 -5.51
CA LEU A 11 2.65 -9.53 -6.31
C LEU A 11 2.62 -8.01 -6.16
N PHE A 12 2.82 -7.50 -4.93
CA PHE A 12 2.85 -6.07 -4.68
C PHE A 12 4.01 -5.39 -5.41
N ASP A 13 5.20 -5.98 -5.39
CA ASP A 13 6.39 -5.44 -6.06
C ASP A 13 6.17 -5.39 -7.59
N ILE A 14 5.65 -6.47 -8.20
CA ILE A 14 5.28 -6.51 -9.63
C ILE A 14 4.25 -5.44 -9.98
N CYS A 15 3.20 -5.29 -9.16
CA CYS A 15 2.16 -4.28 -9.39
C CYS A 15 2.68 -2.85 -9.20
N ALA A 16 3.68 -2.65 -8.33
CA ALA A 16 4.32 -1.35 -8.13
C ALA A 16 5.11 -0.93 -9.36
N ASP A 17 5.89 -1.85 -9.93
CA ASP A 17 6.67 -1.62 -11.16
C ASP A 17 5.76 -1.34 -12.36
N ALA A 18 4.65 -2.08 -12.48
CA ALA A 18 3.65 -1.93 -13.54
C ALA A 18 2.67 -0.75 -13.30
N ASN A 19 2.75 -0.02 -12.18
CA ASN A 19 1.82 1.05 -11.79
C ASN A 19 0.33 0.65 -11.78
N CYS A 20 0.01 -0.63 -11.56
CA CYS A 20 -1.35 -1.18 -11.60
C CYS A 20 -1.90 -1.62 -10.22
N ILE A 21 -1.29 -1.18 -9.12
CA ILE A 21 -1.66 -1.59 -7.75
C ILE A 21 -3.15 -1.46 -7.46
N ASN A 22 -3.76 -0.31 -7.82
CA ASN A 22 -5.16 -0.03 -7.48
C ASN A 22 -6.14 -0.90 -8.29
N SER A 23 -5.87 -1.11 -9.57
CA SER A 23 -6.67 -1.98 -10.44
C SER A 23 -6.63 -3.41 -9.94
N ILE A 24 -5.43 -3.95 -9.72
CA ILE A 24 -5.22 -5.30 -9.20
C ILE A 24 -5.89 -5.49 -7.83
N ASN A 25 -5.82 -4.51 -6.94
CA ASN A 25 -6.47 -4.59 -5.63
C ASN A 25 -8.00 -4.65 -5.73
N GLN A 26 -8.60 -3.91 -6.67
CA GLN A 26 -10.06 -3.99 -6.91
C GLN A 26 -10.45 -5.37 -7.44
N GLU A 27 -9.72 -5.89 -8.42
CA GLU A 27 -9.99 -7.20 -9.00
C GLU A 27 -9.80 -8.33 -7.99
N LEU A 28 -8.76 -8.27 -7.16
CA LEU A 28 -8.54 -9.25 -6.07
C LEU A 28 -9.68 -9.23 -5.04
N LYS A 29 -10.27 -8.07 -4.74
CA LYS A 29 -11.46 -7.98 -3.87
C LYS A 29 -12.67 -8.66 -4.51
N ILE A 30 -12.86 -8.54 -5.83
CA ILE A 30 -13.92 -9.25 -6.55
C ILE A 30 -13.71 -10.76 -6.46
N ILE A 31 -12.47 -11.23 -6.64
CA ILE A 31 -12.12 -12.65 -6.51
C ILE A 31 -12.35 -13.16 -5.09
N ALA A 32 -11.99 -12.39 -4.06
CA ALA A 32 -12.27 -12.74 -2.68
C ALA A 32 -13.78 -12.87 -2.41
N ASN A 33 -14.59 -11.95 -2.96
CA ASN A 33 -16.04 -12.02 -2.89
C ASN A 33 -16.60 -13.25 -3.63
N LEU A 34 -16.07 -13.56 -4.82
CA LEU A 34 -16.43 -14.74 -5.57
C LEU A 34 -16.12 -16.02 -4.79
N TYR A 35 -14.93 -16.10 -4.19
CA TYR A 35 -14.51 -17.23 -3.37
C TYR A 35 -15.41 -17.43 -2.14
N ASN A 36 -15.87 -16.35 -1.51
CA ASN A 36 -16.76 -16.42 -0.35
C ASN A 36 -18.21 -16.76 -0.74
N LYS A 37 -18.73 -16.18 -1.84
CA LYS A 37 -20.12 -16.35 -2.26
C LYS A 37 -20.36 -17.64 -3.03
N SER A 38 -19.41 -18.10 -3.84
CA SER A 38 -19.55 -19.30 -4.67
C SER A 38 -18.88 -20.50 -4.01
N SER A 39 -19.69 -21.35 -3.39
CA SER A 39 -19.21 -22.63 -2.83
C SER A 39 -18.63 -23.53 -3.92
N ALA A 40 -19.21 -23.52 -5.14
CA ALA A 40 -18.71 -24.30 -6.27
C ALA A 40 -17.29 -23.88 -6.68
N PHE A 41 -17.04 -22.56 -6.83
CA PHE A 41 -15.71 -22.05 -7.15
C PHE A 41 -14.67 -22.43 -6.09
N ARG A 42 -15.04 -22.27 -4.84
CA ARG A 42 -14.17 -22.65 -3.71
C ARG A 42 -13.88 -24.17 -3.70
N MET A 43 -14.91 -25.01 -3.91
CA MET A 43 -14.73 -26.46 -3.96
C MET A 43 -13.81 -26.90 -5.08
N VAL A 44 -13.91 -26.32 -6.28
CA VAL A 44 -13.02 -26.62 -7.41
C VAL A 44 -11.57 -26.35 -7.03
N LEU A 45 -11.29 -25.22 -6.39
CA LEU A 45 -9.93 -24.83 -6.02
C LEU A 45 -9.32 -25.68 -4.90
N ILE A 46 -10.15 -26.15 -3.94
CA ILE A 46 -9.67 -26.88 -2.76
C ILE A 46 -9.69 -28.39 -2.96
N THR A 47 -10.57 -28.93 -3.81
CA THR A 47 -10.72 -30.38 -3.97
C THR A 47 -9.39 -31.04 -4.35
N LYS A 48 -9.15 -32.21 -3.77
CA LYS A 48 -8.00 -33.07 -4.15
C LYS A 48 -8.31 -34.00 -5.32
N ARG A 49 -9.57 -34.03 -5.77
CA ARG A 49 -10.01 -34.94 -6.85
C ARG A 49 -9.60 -34.46 -8.24
N LEU A 50 -9.40 -33.14 -8.41
CA LEU A 50 -8.99 -32.53 -9.65
C LEU A 50 -7.47 -32.35 -9.68
N ASN A 51 -6.88 -32.59 -10.84
CA ASN A 51 -5.47 -32.34 -11.08
C ASN A 51 -5.21 -30.83 -11.12
N ASN A 52 -3.98 -30.39 -10.81
CA ASN A 52 -3.64 -28.95 -10.84
C ASN A 52 -3.87 -28.35 -12.24
N LYS A 53 -3.63 -29.10 -13.30
CA LYS A 53 -3.89 -28.66 -14.69
C LYS A 53 -5.36 -28.35 -14.94
N GLU A 54 -6.25 -29.23 -14.49
CA GLU A 54 -7.70 -29.04 -14.61
C GLU A 54 -8.20 -27.84 -13.81
N LYS A 55 -7.70 -27.67 -12.60
CA LYS A 55 -8.01 -26.51 -11.77
C LYS A 55 -7.59 -25.18 -12.40
N VAL A 56 -6.38 -25.15 -12.98
CA VAL A 56 -5.85 -23.99 -13.68
C VAL A 56 -6.71 -23.68 -14.90
N GLU A 57 -7.10 -24.70 -15.67
CA GLU A 57 -7.96 -24.51 -16.86
C GLU A 57 -9.34 -23.95 -16.47
N ILE A 58 -9.95 -24.47 -15.41
CA ILE A 58 -11.24 -23.95 -14.91
C ILE A 58 -11.08 -22.53 -14.39
N ALA A 59 -10.03 -22.26 -13.62
CA ALA A 59 -9.77 -20.94 -13.09
C ALA A 59 -9.50 -19.93 -14.21
N SER A 60 -8.70 -20.26 -15.22
CA SER A 60 -8.40 -19.38 -16.35
C SER A 60 -9.63 -19.07 -17.19
N LYS A 61 -10.50 -20.08 -17.45
CA LYS A 61 -11.76 -19.87 -18.16
C LYS A 61 -12.72 -18.95 -17.38
N THR A 62 -12.79 -19.11 -16.05
CA THR A 62 -13.65 -18.31 -15.19
C THR A 62 -13.15 -16.86 -15.03
N LEU A 63 -11.85 -16.68 -15.07
CA LEU A 63 -11.19 -15.40 -14.80
C LEU A 63 -10.64 -14.73 -16.08
N ASN A 64 -11.12 -15.13 -17.25
CA ASN A 64 -10.63 -14.62 -18.54
C ASN A 64 -10.83 -13.10 -18.73
N SER A 65 -11.77 -12.49 -17.97
CA SER A 65 -12.04 -11.05 -18.01
C SER A 65 -11.12 -10.23 -17.07
N PHE A 66 -10.28 -10.89 -16.27
CA PHE A 66 -9.42 -10.26 -15.30
C PHE A 66 -8.03 -9.98 -15.90
N ASN A 67 -7.27 -9.14 -15.20
CA ASN A 67 -5.91 -8.80 -15.62
C ASN A 67 -5.03 -10.07 -15.72
N PRO A 68 -4.24 -10.23 -16.80
CA PRO A 68 -3.36 -11.38 -16.99
C PRO A 68 -2.45 -11.68 -15.79
N ILE A 69 -1.95 -10.65 -15.10
CA ILE A 69 -1.12 -10.78 -13.90
C ILE A 69 -1.84 -11.58 -12.81
N ILE A 70 -3.15 -11.36 -12.63
CA ILE A 70 -3.95 -12.06 -11.62
C ILE A 70 -4.17 -13.51 -12.03
N VAL A 71 -4.45 -13.76 -13.28
CA VAL A 71 -4.67 -15.13 -13.79
C VAL A 71 -3.41 -15.97 -13.62
N GLU A 72 -2.26 -15.40 -13.98
CA GLU A 72 -0.97 -16.06 -13.82
C GLU A 72 -0.61 -16.27 -12.35
N PHE A 73 -0.85 -15.27 -11.51
CA PHE A 73 -0.65 -15.35 -10.07
C PHE A 73 -1.48 -16.46 -9.41
N LEU A 74 -2.76 -16.57 -9.76
CA LEU A 74 -3.62 -17.65 -9.27
C LEU A 74 -3.18 -19.01 -9.79
N THR A 75 -2.72 -19.09 -11.02
CA THR A 75 -2.14 -20.32 -11.60
C THR A 75 -0.96 -20.82 -10.77
N ILE A 76 -0.07 -19.92 -10.36
CA ILE A 76 1.07 -20.25 -9.50
C ILE A 76 0.62 -20.74 -8.12
N ILE A 77 -0.39 -20.10 -7.52
CA ILE A 77 -0.93 -20.51 -6.21
C ILE A 77 -1.56 -21.91 -6.28
N ILE A 78 -2.32 -22.18 -7.35
CA ILE A 78 -2.97 -23.47 -7.57
C ILE A 78 -1.91 -24.56 -7.80
N SER A 79 -0.93 -24.30 -8.64
CA SER A 79 0.17 -25.24 -8.95
C SER A 79 0.99 -25.61 -7.70
N ASN A 80 1.13 -24.67 -6.77
CA ASN A 80 1.82 -24.89 -5.50
C ASN A 80 0.91 -25.47 -4.40
N ASN A 81 -0.32 -25.89 -4.71
CA ASN A 81 -1.30 -26.42 -3.76
C ASN A 81 -1.60 -25.48 -2.57
N GLN A 82 -1.53 -24.16 -2.79
CA GLN A 82 -1.79 -23.13 -1.77
C GLN A 82 -3.17 -22.47 -1.91
N SER A 83 -4.10 -23.10 -2.65
CA SER A 83 -5.44 -22.56 -2.93
C SER A 83 -6.25 -22.23 -1.66
N ASN A 84 -6.01 -22.94 -0.56
CA ASN A 84 -6.63 -22.69 0.74
C ASN A 84 -6.16 -21.38 1.41
N LYS A 85 -5.06 -20.78 0.92
CA LYS A 85 -4.47 -19.55 1.45
C LYS A 85 -4.77 -18.30 0.60
N ILE A 86 -5.60 -18.44 -0.42
CA ILE A 86 -5.93 -17.33 -1.35
C ILE A 86 -6.47 -16.12 -0.59
N LEU A 87 -7.40 -16.30 0.36
CA LEU A 87 -7.95 -15.18 1.14
C LEU A 87 -6.90 -14.51 2.03
N ASP A 88 -6.02 -15.29 2.66
CA ASP A 88 -4.92 -14.76 3.48
C ASP A 88 -3.96 -13.92 2.63
N ILE A 89 -3.66 -14.38 1.42
CA ILE A 89 -2.80 -13.67 0.46
C ILE A 89 -3.45 -12.36 0.02
N ILE A 90 -4.74 -12.39 -0.35
CA ILE A 90 -5.48 -11.18 -0.77
C ILE A 90 -5.57 -10.16 0.38
N SER A 91 -5.86 -10.62 1.59
CA SER A 91 -5.92 -9.75 2.77
C SER A 91 -4.56 -9.10 3.05
N LYS A 92 -3.47 -9.85 2.92
CA LYS A 92 -2.13 -9.32 3.11
C LYS A 92 -1.73 -8.33 2.01
N PHE A 93 -2.11 -8.62 0.76
CA PHE A 93 -1.90 -7.70 -0.36
C PHE A 93 -2.65 -6.38 -0.13
N SER A 94 -3.94 -6.43 0.23
CA SER A 94 -4.73 -5.23 0.53
C SER A 94 -4.14 -4.42 1.69
N TYR A 95 -3.59 -5.10 2.71
CA TYR A 95 -2.86 -4.43 3.80
C TYR A 95 -1.61 -3.70 3.27
N LEU A 96 -0.82 -4.33 2.40
CA LEU A 96 0.36 -3.70 1.80
C LEU A 96 -0.02 -2.48 0.96
N VAL A 97 -1.12 -2.58 0.19
CA VAL A 97 -1.66 -1.46 -0.60
C VAL A 97 -2.07 -0.30 0.29
N SER A 98 -2.79 -0.57 1.40
CA SER A 98 -3.19 0.48 2.37
C SER A 98 -1.96 1.12 3.02
N ALA A 99 -1.02 0.32 3.49
CA ALA A 99 0.21 0.82 4.09
C ALA A 99 1.03 1.68 3.10
N HIS A 100 1.03 1.30 1.81
CA HIS A 100 1.67 2.08 0.76
C HIS A 100 0.89 3.37 0.44
N ALA A 101 -0.44 3.34 0.51
CA ALA A 101 -1.28 4.53 0.33
C ALA A 101 -1.12 5.51 1.49
N ASP A 102 -1.05 5.02 2.73
CA ASP A 102 -0.81 5.84 3.93
C ASP A 102 0.55 6.57 3.87
N LEU A 103 1.54 5.96 3.22
CA LEU A 103 2.84 6.61 2.97
C LEU A 103 2.78 7.70 1.88
N LYS A 104 1.69 7.79 1.13
CA LYS A 104 1.53 8.75 0.03
C LYS A 104 0.93 10.10 0.45
N ASP A 105 0.29 10.18 1.62
CA ASP A 105 -0.22 11.45 2.13
C ASP A 105 0.89 12.19 2.86
N VAL A 106 1.35 13.28 2.25
CA VAL A 106 2.32 14.22 2.83
C VAL A 106 1.57 15.46 3.29
N GLU A 107 1.65 15.75 4.59
CA GLU A 107 1.10 16.97 5.17
C GLU A 107 2.26 17.84 5.67
N ILE A 108 2.31 19.07 5.17
CA ILE A 108 3.31 20.07 5.55
C ILE A 108 2.60 21.12 6.38
N THR A 109 3.05 21.35 7.60
CA THR A 109 2.56 22.44 8.45
C THR A 109 3.63 23.52 8.56
N THR A 110 3.25 24.78 8.31
CA THR A 110 4.12 25.96 8.36
C THR A 110 3.53 27.00 9.31
N ALA A 111 4.37 27.88 9.86
CA ALA A 111 3.91 28.95 10.76
C ALA A 111 3.09 30.00 10.01
N ASP A 112 3.55 30.40 8.83
CA ASP A 112 2.93 31.40 7.98
C ASP A 112 2.56 30.82 6.61
N SER A 113 1.73 31.56 5.86
CA SER A 113 1.43 31.25 4.47
C SER A 113 2.70 31.40 3.63
N LEU A 114 3.18 30.28 3.09
CA LEU A 114 4.32 30.29 2.18
C LEU A 114 3.93 30.88 0.82
N ASN A 115 4.83 31.64 0.22
CA ASN A 115 4.70 32.08 -1.17
C ASN A 115 4.67 30.87 -2.11
N GLU A 116 3.95 30.97 -3.23
CA GLU A 116 3.82 29.90 -4.21
C GLU A 116 5.17 29.35 -4.71
N GLU A 117 6.17 30.19 -4.85
CA GLU A 117 7.53 29.79 -5.24
C GLU A 117 8.20 28.90 -4.20
N SER A 118 8.06 29.25 -2.92
CA SER A 118 8.59 28.46 -1.79
C SER A 118 7.89 27.11 -1.67
N ILE A 119 6.57 27.08 -1.87
CA ILE A 119 5.77 25.86 -1.92
C ILE A 119 6.26 24.94 -3.04
N ASN A 120 6.40 25.47 -4.25
CA ASN A 120 6.83 24.70 -5.41
C ASN A 120 8.24 24.14 -5.25
N SER A 121 9.16 24.92 -4.65
CA SER A 121 10.52 24.45 -4.36
C SER A 121 10.54 23.33 -3.32
N LEU A 122 9.76 23.43 -2.25
CA LEU A 122 9.61 22.39 -1.24
C LEU A 122 8.99 21.12 -1.84
N ILE A 123 7.94 21.24 -2.64
CA ILE A 123 7.30 20.12 -3.35
C ILE A 123 8.31 19.42 -4.26
N LYS A 124 9.07 20.18 -5.05
CA LYS A 124 10.07 19.64 -5.97
C LYS A 124 11.17 18.87 -5.23
N ASN A 125 11.69 19.43 -4.14
CA ASN A 125 12.71 18.78 -3.31
C ASN A 125 12.18 17.51 -2.65
N LEU A 126 10.96 17.53 -2.13
CA LEU A 126 10.32 16.36 -1.53
C LEU A 126 10.04 15.26 -2.57
N GLN A 127 9.59 15.61 -3.78
CA GLN A 127 9.36 14.65 -4.86
C GLN A 127 10.65 13.97 -5.32
N LEU A 128 11.77 14.69 -5.36
CA LEU A 128 13.08 14.14 -5.68
C LEU A 128 13.53 13.09 -4.64
N HIS A 129 13.27 13.34 -3.35
CA HIS A 129 13.66 12.43 -2.26
C HIS A 129 12.72 11.25 -2.08
N LEU A 130 11.43 11.45 -2.33
CA LEU A 130 10.40 10.44 -2.07
C LEU A 130 10.05 9.57 -3.30
N LYS A 131 10.63 9.89 -4.47
CA LYS A 131 10.44 9.17 -5.76
C LYS A 131 8.99 8.89 -6.16
N THR A 132 8.01 9.62 -5.62
CA THR A 132 6.57 9.40 -5.90
C THR A 132 5.82 10.71 -6.07
N LYS A 133 4.85 10.72 -7.01
CA LYS A 133 3.90 11.84 -7.18
C LYS A 133 2.87 11.78 -6.04
N GLN A 134 3.15 12.42 -4.94
CA GLN A 134 2.29 12.40 -3.74
C GLN A 134 1.37 13.60 -3.71
N LYS A 135 0.17 13.42 -3.14
CA LYS A 135 -0.70 14.55 -2.78
C LYS A 135 -0.13 15.23 -1.54
N ILE A 136 0.40 16.42 -1.71
CA ILE A 136 0.93 17.24 -0.65
C ILE A 136 -0.19 18.17 -0.17
N LYS A 137 -0.53 18.09 1.11
CA LYS A 137 -1.45 19.00 1.79
C LYS A 137 -0.61 19.98 2.60
N ILE A 138 -0.84 21.27 2.39
CA ILE A 138 -0.18 22.34 3.15
C ILE A 138 -1.19 22.91 4.13
N LYS A 139 -0.81 23.02 5.40
CA LYS A 139 -1.56 23.66 6.46
C LYS A 139 -0.73 24.76 7.08
N THR A 140 -1.37 25.84 7.44
CA THR A 140 -0.77 26.93 8.22
C THR A 140 -1.20 26.82 9.67
N ASP A 141 -0.23 26.77 10.58
CA ASP A 141 -0.45 26.73 12.02
C ASP A 141 0.52 27.69 12.73
N PRO A 142 0.06 28.88 13.13
CA PRO A 142 0.91 29.87 13.80
C PRO A 142 1.52 29.38 15.13
N THR A 143 0.96 28.34 15.73
CA THR A 143 1.41 27.82 17.04
C THR A 143 2.80 27.20 17.01
N ILE A 144 3.30 26.83 15.80
CA ILE A 144 4.66 26.30 15.62
C ILE A 144 5.73 27.40 15.69
N ILE A 145 5.35 28.69 15.71
CA ILE A 145 6.20 29.89 15.79
C ILE A 145 7.08 30.08 14.55
N GLY A 146 7.58 29.02 13.97
CA GLY A 146 8.46 29.01 12.78
C GLY A 146 8.96 27.60 12.48
N GLY A 147 9.58 27.47 11.30
CA GLY A 147 10.03 26.17 10.80
C GLY A 147 8.94 25.38 10.11
N VAL A 148 9.16 24.08 9.93
CA VAL A 148 8.28 23.19 9.16
C VAL A 148 8.08 21.89 9.94
N LYS A 149 6.83 21.44 10.03
CA LYS A 149 6.46 20.11 10.49
C LYS A 149 5.98 19.29 9.30
N LEU A 150 6.59 18.16 9.07
CA LEU A 150 6.28 17.25 7.98
C LEU A 150 5.68 15.97 8.52
N ARG A 151 4.51 15.60 8.02
CA ARG A 151 3.88 14.31 8.31
C ARG A 151 3.83 13.50 7.02
N ILE A 152 4.40 12.30 7.04
CA ILE A 152 4.37 11.34 5.93
C ILE A 152 3.72 10.07 6.46
N GLY A 153 2.43 9.90 6.17
CA GLY A 153 1.63 8.82 6.74
C GLY A 153 1.68 8.85 8.28
N ASN A 154 2.26 7.81 8.89
CA ASN A 154 2.40 7.69 10.35
C ASN A 154 3.71 8.26 10.91
N LYS A 155 4.61 8.74 10.05
CA LYS A 155 5.88 9.35 10.49
C LYS A 155 5.72 10.87 10.55
N ILE A 156 6.20 11.45 11.65
CA ILE A 156 6.24 12.90 11.87
C ILE A 156 7.68 13.32 12.01
N LEU A 157 8.08 14.29 11.21
CA LEU A 157 9.33 15.03 11.29
C LEU A 157 8.97 16.44 11.73
N ASP A 158 9.27 16.78 12.99
CA ASP A 158 8.98 18.09 13.56
C ASP A 158 10.29 18.87 13.72
N ASN A 159 10.49 19.84 12.82
CA ASN A 159 11.61 20.77 12.86
C ASN A 159 11.12 22.20 13.16
N SER A 160 10.02 22.32 13.92
CA SER A 160 9.48 23.60 14.35
C SER A 160 10.31 24.22 15.49
N VAL A 161 10.33 25.55 15.54
CA VAL A 161 10.97 26.30 16.62
C VAL A 161 10.34 25.96 17.97
N SER A 162 9.02 25.78 17.98
CA SER A 162 8.27 25.36 19.19
C SER A 162 8.78 24.01 19.72
N TYR A 163 9.03 23.03 18.84
CA TYR A 163 9.59 21.73 19.23
C TYR A 163 11.02 21.86 19.78
N GLN A 164 11.87 22.64 19.10
CA GLN A 164 13.25 22.87 19.54
C GLN A 164 13.32 23.51 20.92
N ILE A 165 12.48 24.53 21.18
CA ILE A 165 12.36 25.16 22.49
C ILE A 165 11.92 24.14 23.56
N LYS A 166 10.94 23.28 23.25
CA LYS A 166 10.50 22.22 24.18
C LYS A 166 11.62 21.24 24.49
N GLN A 167 12.40 20.85 23.52
CA GLN A 167 13.55 19.96 23.72
C GLN A 167 14.63 20.61 24.59
N LEU A 168 14.96 21.87 24.33
CA LEU A 168 15.91 22.62 25.16
C LEU A 168 15.45 22.73 26.62
N LYS A 169 14.18 23.09 26.84
CA LYS A 169 13.60 23.13 28.19
C LYS A 169 13.70 21.79 28.92
N LYS A 170 13.45 20.69 28.21
CA LYS A 170 13.52 19.33 28.77
C LYS A 170 14.95 18.95 29.13
N THR A 171 15.93 19.32 28.29
CA THR A 171 17.35 19.08 28.57
C THR A 171 17.85 19.87 29.80
N LEU A 172 17.42 21.14 29.91
CA LEU A 172 17.76 21.97 31.05
C LEU A 172 17.11 21.55 32.37
N HIS A 173 15.94 20.90 32.30
CA HIS A 173 15.22 20.42 33.49
C HIS A 173 15.77 19.08 34.01
N ASN A 174 16.46 18.34 33.16
CA ASN A 174 17.07 17.04 33.47
C ASN A 174 18.59 17.16 33.82
N MET A 175 19.10 18.38 33.90
CA MET A 175 20.41 18.73 34.48
C MET A 175 20.26 19.19 35.94
#